data_5f0e444fd4255385424e6ee48aa29161
#
_entry.id   5f0e444fd4255385424e6ee48aa29161
#
_cell.length_a   1.000
_cell.length_b   1.000
_cell.length_c   1.000
_cell.angle_alpha   90.00
_cell.angle_beta   90.00
_cell.angle_gamma   90.00
#
_symmetry.space_group_name_H-M   'P 1'
#
loop_
_entity.id
_entity.type
_entity.pdbx_description
1 polymer ?
#
loop_
_entity_poly.entity_id
_entity_poly.type
_entity_poly.pdbx_seq_one_letter_code
_entity_poly.pdbx_strand_id
1 'polypeptide(L)'
;MGDDMTKDAFDAAIALLDAEDAVQRAQAAVRLAPYRVTNAVLMAAGCGSRLAPITDHTPKGLLRVRGEVLVERQIAQLRAADIADIYLVVGYLKEQFSYLASDPHIHLVENEDYHCCNNTSSLYRVLDVLDNTYICSADNYFMENVFAPYVYRSYYAAVYGDTPNDEYYLTVNGDGRITDVQIGGAHGWYMLGQAYFSRAFSTHFAALLREAYEQDASVRGLLWEQFYMRHIEELALERREFPDGIIYEFDTLADIQALDADFPVQDYIN
;
A
#
# COMPACT_ATOMS: atom_id res chain seq x y z
N MET A 1 27.61 -0.22 7.93
CA MET A 1 27.61 -0.14 6.47
C MET A 1 27.63 -1.58 5.99
N GLY A 2 26.46 -2.19 5.75
CA GLY A 2 26.38 -3.45 5.04
C GLY A 2 26.55 -3.13 3.55
N ASP A 3 27.39 -3.92 2.84
CA ASP A 3 27.48 -3.84 1.40
C ASP A 3 26.05 -3.99 0.82
N ASP A 4 25.49 -2.93 0.24
CA ASP A 4 24.22 -3.00 -0.44
C ASP A 4 24.39 -3.97 -1.63
N MET A 5 23.63 -5.06 -1.58
CA MET A 5 23.63 -6.05 -2.64
C MET A 5 23.23 -5.39 -3.97
N THR A 6 23.90 -5.73 -5.07
CA THR A 6 23.46 -5.27 -6.39
C THR A 6 22.14 -5.95 -6.77
N LYS A 7 21.37 -5.34 -7.69
CA LYS A 7 20.11 -5.92 -8.18
C LYS A 7 20.33 -7.32 -8.77
N ASP A 8 21.38 -7.51 -9.57
CA ASP A 8 21.71 -8.82 -10.15
C ASP A 8 22.00 -9.88 -9.08
N ALA A 9 22.72 -9.48 -8.01
CA ALA A 9 23.02 -10.37 -6.90
C ALA A 9 21.76 -10.71 -6.07
N PHE A 10 20.83 -9.76 -5.94
CA PHE A 10 19.54 -9.98 -5.32
C PHE A 10 18.70 -10.98 -6.14
N ASP A 11 18.57 -10.76 -7.46
CA ASP A 11 17.82 -11.65 -8.34
C ASP A 11 18.41 -13.06 -8.39
N ALA A 12 19.74 -13.17 -8.42
CA ALA A 12 20.42 -14.45 -8.32
C ALA A 12 20.14 -15.15 -6.96
N ALA A 13 20.06 -14.41 -5.86
CA ALA A 13 19.72 -14.97 -4.57
C ALA A 13 18.25 -15.41 -4.49
N ILE A 14 17.32 -14.65 -5.07
CA ILE A 14 15.89 -15.05 -5.19
C ILE A 14 15.78 -16.38 -5.95
N ALA A 15 16.45 -16.52 -7.10
CA ALA A 15 16.42 -17.75 -7.89
C ALA A 15 16.96 -18.98 -7.11
N LEU A 16 17.87 -18.79 -6.16
CA LEU A 16 18.41 -19.86 -5.34
C LEU A 16 17.47 -20.32 -4.20
N LEU A 17 16.40 -19.59 -3.91
CA LEU A 17 15.41 -20.06 -2.91
C LEU A 17 14.68 -21.32 -3.38
N ASP A 18 14.58 -21.56 -4.69
CA ASP A 18 13.95 -22.73 -5.28
C ASP A 18 14.97 -23.82 -5.69
N ALA A 19 16.26 -23.65 -5.34
CA ALA A 19 17.30 -24.63 -5.66
C ALA A 19 17.02 -25.98 -4.97
N GLU A 20 17.39 -27.11 -5.59
CA GLU A 20 17.26 -28.44 -5.00
C GLU A 20 18.17 -28.60 -3.76
N ASP A 21 19.33 -27.95 -3.78
CA ASP A 21 20.33 -28.01 -2.68
C ASP A 21 19.89 -27.15 -1.49
N ALA A 22 19.66 -27.81 -0.35
CA ALA A 22 19.27 -27.16 0.90
C ALA A 22 20.31 -26.15 1.44
N VAL A 23 21.61 -26.36 1.16
CA VAL A 23 22.66 -25.45 1.58
C VAL A 23 22.59 -24.15 0.78
N GLN A 24 22.35 -24.26 -0.54
CA GLN A 24 22.17 -23.07 -1.39
C GLN A 24 20.94 -22.27 -0.99
N ARG A 25 19.80 -22.93 -0.72
CA ARG A 25 18.59 -22.26 -0.22
C ARG A 25 18.86 -21.51 1.10
N ALA A 26 19.52 -22.17 2.06
CA ALA A 26 19.85 -21.54 3.34
C ALA A 26 20.77 -20.33 3.19
N GLN A 27 21.78 -20.42 2.34
CA GLN A 27 22.70 -19.31 2.05
C GLN A 27 21.95 -18.14 1.36
N ALA A 28 21.06 -18.43 0.42
CA ALA A 28 20.23 -17.43 -0.25
C ALA A 28 19.32 -16.72 0.77
N ALA A 29 18.65 -17.46 1.65
CA ALA A 29 17.79 -16.90 2.68
C ALA A 29 18.55 -15.95 3.63
N VAL A 30 19.77 -16.31 4.04
CA VAL A 30 20.63 -15.45 4.88
C VAL A 30 20.98 -14.16 4.14
N ARG A 31 21.34 -14.23 2.86
CA ARG A 31 21.67 -13.05 2.04
C ARG A 31 20.46 -12.15 1.81
N LEU A 32 19.27 -12.72 1.66
CA LEU A 32 18.02 -12.01 1.44
C LEU A 32 17.37 -11.48 2.73
N ALA A 33 17.83 -11.90 3.90
CA ALA A 33 17.24 -11.49 5.18
C ALA A 33 17.06 -9.97 5.35
N PRO A 34 17.99 -9.09 4.92
CA PRO A 34 17.81 -7.64 4.99
C PRO A 34 16.69 -7.09 4.11
N TYR A 35 16.28 -7.85 3.09
CA TYR A 35 15.26 -7.49 2.10
C TYR A 35 13.92 -8.16 2.36
N ARG A 36 13.82 -8.98 3.42
CA ARG A 36 12.57 -9.64 3.80
C ARG A 36 11.55 -8.61 4.26
N VAL A 37 10.35 -8.70 3.70
CA VAL A 37 9.21 -7.91 4.17
C VAL A 37 8.82 -8.38 5.57
N THR A 38 8.68 -7.45 6.49
CA THR A 38 8.39 -7.74 7.90
C THR A 38 6.92 -7.63 8.22
N ASN A 39 6.23 -6.67 7.61
CA ASN A 39 4.82 -6.41 7.88
C ASN A 39 4.15 -5.65 6.73
N ALA A 40 2.85 -5.42 6.87
CA ALA A 40 2.08 -4.53 6.01
C ALA A 40 1.20 -3.59 6.83
N VAL A 41 0.98 -2.38 6.32
CA VAL A 41 0.01 -1.41 6.81
C VAL A 41 -1.12 -1.34 5.80
N LEU A 42 -2.37 -1.59 6.23
CA LEU A 42 -3.58 -1.38 5.44
C LEU A 42 -4.32 -0.17 5.98
N MET A 43 -4.45 0.88 5.18
CA MET A 43 -5.16 2.10 5.55
C MET A 43 -6.66 1.95 5.25
N ALA A 44 -7.48 1.82 6.29
CA ALA A 44 -8.92 1.59 6.22
C ALA A 44 -9.73 2.60 7.06
N ALA A 45 -9.13 3.75 7.43
CA ALA A 45 -9.76 4.69 8.35
C ALA A 45 -10.77 5.65 7.70
N GLY A 46 -10.71 5.82 6.38
CA GLY A 46 -11.52 6.79 5.63
C GLY A 46 -13.01 6.44 5.56
N CYS A 47 -13.86 7.48 5.47
CA CYS A 47 -15.32 7.31 5.38
C CYS A 47 -15.85 6.90 3.99
N GLY A 48 -15.03 6.98 2.93
CA GLY A 48 -15.46 6.60 1.57
C GLY A 48 -16.63 7.40 1.03
N SER A 49 -16.71 8.70 1.32
CA SER A 49 -17.89 9.57 1.04
C SER A 49 -18.34 9.59 -0.44
N ARG A 50 -17.43 9.32 -1.38
CA ARG A 50 -17.76 9.22 -2.81
C ARG A 50 -18.62 7.99 -3.16
N LEU A 51 -18.67 6.99 -2.27
CA LEU A 51 -19.49 5.78 -2.38
C LEU A 51 -20.81 5.87 -1.60
N ALA A 52 -21.11 6.99 -0.93
CA ALA A 52 -22.40 7.17 -0.25
C ALA A 52 -23.56 6.99 -1.26
N PRO A 53 -24.70 6.35 -0.87
CA PRO A 53 -25.02 5.87 0.49
C PRO A 53 -24.50 4.46 0.84
N ILE A 54 -23.76 3.78 -0.04
CA ILE A 54 -23.23 2.42 0.19
C ILE A 54 -22.37 2.39 1.47
N THR A 55 -21.55 3.41 1.65
CA THR A 55 -20.63 3.51 2.80
C THR A 55 -21.24 4.16 4.04
N ASP A 56 -22.51 4.52 4.06
CA ASP A 56 -23.16 5.11 5.24
C ASP A 56 -23.21 4.13 6.42
N HIS A 57 -23.28 2.83 6.12
CA HIS A 57 -23.40 1.77 7.13
C HIS A 57 -22.30 0.69 7.03
N THR A 58 -21.45 0.72 6.01
CA THR A 58 -20.38 -0.26 5.80
C THR A 58 -19.09 0.45 5.39
N PRO A 59 -17.97 0.28 6.14
CA PRO A 59 -16.69 0.85 5.74
C PRO A 59 -16.28 0.36 4.35
N LYS A 60 -15.66 1.22 3.54
CA LYS A 60 -15.21 0.91 2.19
C LYS A 60 -14.40 -0.40 2.11
N GLY A 61 -13.44 -0.60 3.04
CA GLY A 61 -12.62 -1.81 3.10
C GLY A 61 -13.38 -3.11 3.42
N LEU A 62 -14.62 -3.02 3.91
CA LEU A 62 -15.49 -4.17 4.18
C LEU A 62 -16.53 -4.42 3.07
N LEU A 63 -16.51 -3.66 1.99
CA LEU A 63 -17.35 -3.94 0.83
C LEU A 63 -16.96 -5.29 0.21
N ARG A 64 -17.97 -6.03 -0.24
CA ARG A 64 -17.78 -7.34 -0.88
C ARG A 64 -17.89 -7.19 -2.40
N VAL A 65 -16.75 -7.19 -3.08
CA VAL A 65 -16.65 -7.10 -4.53
C VAL A 65 -16.28 -8.48 -5.08
N ARG A 66 -17.00 -8.93 -6.11
CA ARG A 66 -16.84 -10.28 -6.68
C ARG A 66 -16.91 -11.41 -5.63
N GLY A 67 -17.73 -11.20 -4.60
CA GLY A 67 -17.93 -12.18 -3.54
C GLY A 67 -16.86 -12.18 -2.43
N GLU A 68 -15.83 -11.33 -2.50
CA GLU A 68 -14.74 -11.25 -1.52
C GLU A 68 -14.74 -9.88 -0.82
N VAL A 69 -14.49 -9.86 0.49
CA VAL A 69 -14.31 -8.62 1.26
C VAL A 69 -12.94 -8.03 0.93
N LEU A 70 -12.88 -6.73 0.60
CA LEU A 70 -11.66 -6.09 0.08
C LEU A 70 -10.46 -6.28 1.01
N VAL A 71 -10.60 -5.94 2.29
CA VAL A 71 -9.50 -6.06 3.26
C VAL A 71 -9.11 -7.52 3.51
N GLU A 72 -10.08 -8.44 3.56
CA GLU A 72 -9.81 -9.87 3.77
C GLU A 72 -9.04 -10.46 2.60
N ARG A 73 -9.37 -10.05 1.36
CA ARG A 73 -8.64 -10.45 0.16
C ARG A 73 -7.19 -10.00 0.22
N GLN A 74 -6.93 -8.73 0.56
CA GLN A 74 -5.56 -8.22 0.69
C GLN A 74 -4.78 -8.97 1.80
N ILE A 75 -5.41 -9.22 2.95
CA ILE A 75 -4.84 -10.02 4.04
C ILE A 75 -4.46 -11.42 3.54
N ALA A 76 -5.34 -12.08 2.81
CA ALA A 76 -5.08 -13.41 2.27
C ALA A 76 -3.91 -13.41 1.27
N GLN A 77 -3.81 -12.39 0.41
CA GLN A 77 -2.72 -12.24 -0.55
C GLN A 77 -1.37 -11.95 0.14
N LEU A 78 -1.35 -11.08 1.16
CA LEU A 78 -0.17 -10.81 1.98
C LEU A 78 0.34 -12.09 2.67
N ARG A 79 -0.55 -12.87 3.26
CA ARG A 79 -0.21 -14.15 3.89
C ARG A 79 0.31 -15.17 2.90
N ALA A 80 -0.27 -15.23 1.70
CA ALA A 80 0.22 -16.10 0.63
C ALA A 80 1.64 -15.70 0.17
N ALA A 81 2.06 -14.46 0.43
CA ALA A 81 3.43 -13.96 0.25
C ALA A 81 4.29 -14.06 1.52
N ASP A 82 3.87 -14.87 2.53
CA ASP A 82 4.59 -15.08 3.80
C ASP A 82 4.78 -13.78 4.62
N ILE A 83 3.80 -12.86 4.56
CA ILE A 83 3.71 -11.62 5.32
C ILE A 83 2.55 -11.77 6.30
N ALA A 84 2.86 -12.10 7.55
CA ALA A 84 1.85 -12.43 8.55
C ALA A 84 1.37 -11.21 9.35
N ASP A 85 2.29 -10.34 9.79
CA ASP A 85 1.95 -9.21 10.66
C ASP A 85 1.38 -8.05 9.86
N ILE A 86 0.11 -7.71 10.14
CA ILE A 86 -0.67 -6.72 9.40
C ILE A 86 -1.22 -5.69 10.37
N TYR A 87 -0.89 -4.43 10.16
CA TYR A 87 -1.40 -3.29 10.89
C TYR A 87 -2.55 -2.67 10.10
N LEU A 88 -3.77 -2.92 10.53
CA LEU A 88 -4.98 -2.36 9.92
C LEU A 88 -5.35 -1.07 10.63
N VAL A 89 -5.15 0.07 9.94
CA VAL A 89 -5.48 1.38 10.50
C VAL A 89 -6.95 1.67 10.21
N VAL A 90 -7.74 1.76 11.28
CA VAL A 90 -9.20 1.92 11.24
C VAL A 90 -9.64 3.25 11.85
N GLY A 91 -10.80 3.75 11.45
CA GLY A 91 -11.37 5.00 11.96
C GLY A 91 -12.89 5.00 11.80
N TYR A 92 -13.39 5.34 10.63
CA TYR A 92 -14.83 5.33 10.35
C TYR A 92 -15.41 3.90 10.51
N LEU A 93 -16.48 3.78 11.33
CA LEU A 93 -17.15 2.51 11.66
C LEU A 93 -16.17 1.40 12.10
N LYS A 94 -15.11 1.77 12.83
CA LYS A 94 -14.00 0.90 13.24
C LYS A 94 -14.44 -0.38 13.93
N GLU A 95 -15.57 -0.36 14.65
CA GLU A 95 -16.13 -1.50 15.38
C GLU A 95 -16.43 -2.70 14.47
N GLN A 96 -16.74 -2.43 13.19
CA GLN A 96 -17.01 -3.47 12.21
C GLN A 96 -15.78 -4.29 11.81
N PHE A 97 -14.59 -3.78 12.05
CA PHE A 97 -13.33 -4.51 11.81
C PHE A 97 -12.91 -5.39 12.99
N SER A 98 -13.61 -5.31 14.15
CA SER A 98 -13.20 -5.97 15.40
C SER A 98 -13.05 -7.48 15.30
N TYR A 99 -13.80 -8.15 14.41
CA TYR A 99 -13.70 -9.59 14.20
C TYR A 99 -12.32 -10.02 13.66
N LEU A 100 -11.62 -9.14 12.95
CA LEU A 100 -10.27 -9.41 12.42
C LEU A 100 -9.23 -9.51 13.54
N ALA A 101 -9.44 -8.86 14.68
CA ALA A 101 -8.55 -8.93 15.85
C ALA A 101 -8.55 -10.31 16.55
N SER A 102 -9.42 -11.24 16.14
CA SER A 102 -9.34 -12.64 16.58
C SER A 102 -8.07 -13.35 16.08
N ASP A 103 -7.45 -12.84 15.04
CA ASP A 103 -6.17 -13.28 14.54
C ASP A 103 -5.03 -12.49 15.24
N PRO A 104 -4.08 -13.17 15.92
CA PRO A 104 -3.03 -12.50 16.69
C PRO A 104 -2.03 -11.71 15.83
N HIS A 105 -2.01 -11.93 14.52
CA HIS A 105 -1.16 -11.22 13.57
C HIS A 105 -1.86 -10.04 12.91
N ILE A 106 -3.11 -9.74 13.25
CA ILE A 106 -3.83 -8.56 12.77
C ILE A 106 -3.93 -7.56 13.93
N HIS A 107 -3.24 -6.45 13.77
CA HIS A 107 -3.17 -5.38 14.75
C HIS A 107 -4.08 -4.23 14.32
N LEU A 108 -5.23 -4.06 15.01
CA LEU A 108 -6.10 -2.91 14.76
C LEU A 108 -5.48 -1.67 15.40
N VAL A 109 -5.22 -0.64 14.60
CA VAL A 109 -4.68 0.65 15.04
C VAL A 109 -5.71 1.72 14.79
N GLU A 110 -6.16 2.40 15.82
CA GLU A 110 -7.17 3.45 15.68
C GLU A 110 -6.54 4.76 15.21
N ASN A 111 -7.12 5.34 14.16
CA ASN A 111 -6.90 6.72 13.77
C ASN A 111 -8.10 7.57 14.22
N GLU A 112 -8.00 8.22 15.37
CA GLU A 112 -9.05 9.09 15.91
C GLU A 112 -9.26 10.36 15.07
N ASP A 113 -8.25 10.78 14.31
CA ASP A 113 -8.27 12.01 13.51
C ASP A 113 -8.85 11.82 12.10
N TYR A 114 -9.38 10.63 11.77
CA TYR A 114 -9.86 10.29 10.41
C TYR A 114 -10.90 11.28 9.85
N HIS A 115 -11.65 11.96 10.72
CA HIS A 115 -12.74 12.87 10.35
C HIS A 115 -12.25 14.28 9.99
N CYS A 116 -11.04 14.67 10.38
CA CYS A 116 -10.49 16.01 10.17
C CYS A 116 -9.12 16.01 9.48
N CYS A 117 -8.51 14.84 9.31
CA CYS A 117 -7.19 14.68 8.73
C CYS A 117 -7.22 13.69 7.55
N ASN A 118 -6.21 13.78 6.69
CA ASN A 118 -6.08 12.84 5.58
C ASN A 118 -5.21 11.62 5.97
N ASN A 119 -4.84 10.76 5.00
CA ASN A 119 -4.17 9.48 5.24
C ASN A 119 -2.75 9.59 5.83
N THR A 120 -2.08 10.78 5.78
CA THR A 120 -0.88 11.05 6.59
C THR A 120 -1.12 10.78 8.07
N SER A 121 -2.33 11.07 8.59
CA SER A 121 -2.69 10.78 9.97
C SER A 121 -2.72 9.27 10.25
N SER A 122 -3.14 8.46 9.29
CA SER A 122 -3.12 7.00 9.40
C SER A 122 -1.68 6.48 9.48
N LEU A 123 -0.78 6.94 8.61
CA LEU A 123 0.64 6.55 8.68
C LEU A 123 1.31 7.05 9.96
N TYR A 124 0.96 8.24 10.46
CA TYR A 124 1.49 8.76 11.73
C TYR A 124 1.21 7.82 12.90
N ARG A 125 0.07 7.13 12.92
CA ARG A 125 -0.29 6.16 13.99
C ARG A 125 0.55 4.89 13.99
N VAL A 126 1.24 4.61 12.90
CA VAL A 126 2.01 3.36 12.70
C VAL A 126 3.49 3.59 12.43
N LEU A 127 4.00 4.81 12.65
CA LEU A 127 5.42 5.13 12.39
C LEU A 127 6.39 4.20 13.11
N ASP A 128 6.06 3.75 14.32
CA ASP A 128 6.95 2.92 15.14
C ASP A 128 7.04 1.46 14.69
N VAL A 129 6.14 1.03 13.80
CA VAL A 129 6.14 -0.33 13.25
C VAL A 129 6.61 -0.41 11.80
N LEU A 130 6.89 0.74 11.19
CA LEU A 130 7.45 0.78 9.83
C LEU A 130 8.86 0.21 9.83
N ASP A 131 9.08 -0.75 8.94
CA ASP A 131 10.37 -1.40 8.68
C ASP A 131 10.47 -1.71 7.17
N ASN A 132 10.69 -2.94 6.78
CA ASN A 132 10.46 -3.43 5.43
C ASN A 132 8.94 -3.66 5.25
N THR A 133 8.18 -2.61 4.91
CA THR A 133 6.74 -2.56 5.08
C THR A 133 6.01 -2.31 3.76
N TYR A 134 4.98 -3.08 3.47
CA TYR A 134 4.00 -2.70 2.45
C TYR A 134 3.02 -1.66 3.01
N ILE A 135 2.75 -0.61 2.23
CA ILE A 135 1.71 0.39 2.50
C ILE A 135 0.61 0.19 1.46
N CYS A 136 -0.59 -0.11 1.92
CA CYS A 136 -1.75 -0.42 1.07
C CYS A 136 -2.95 0.41 1.48
N SER A 137 -3.81 0.73 0.52
CA SER A 137 -5.15 1.27 0.76
C SER A 137 -6.18 0.13 0.74
N ALA A 138 -7.12 0.13 1.69
CA ALA A 138 -8.11 -0.94 1.84
C ALA A 138 -9.15 -1.00 0.71
N ASP A 139 -9.16 -0.02 -0.19
CA ASP A 139 -9.99 0.09 -1.39
C ASP A 139 -9.33 -0.44 -2.66
N ASN A 140 -8.07 -0.84 -2.58
CA ASN A 140 -7.42 -1.52 -3.70
C ASN A 140 -7.89 -2.96 -3.83
N TYR A 141 -8.06 -3.41 -5.07
CA TYR A 141 -8.36 -4.79 -5.42
C TYR A 141 -7.31 -5.31 -6.39
N PHE A 142 -6.55 -6.30 -5.96
CA PHE A 142 -5.52 -6.93 -6.79
C PHE A 142 -6.06 -8.21 -7.41
N MET A 143 -6.13 -8.28 -8.76
CA MET A 143 -6.64 -9.44 -9.48
C MET A 143 -5.81 -10.69 -9.24
N GLU A 144 -4.51 -10.53 -9.09
CA GLU A 144 -3.55 -11.57 -8.72
C GLU A 144 -2.70 -11.10 -7.53
N ASN A 145 -1.91 -11.99 -6.95
CA ASN A 145 -1.05 -11.60 -5.84
C ASN A 145 0.12 -10.75 -6.32
N VAL A 146 0.14 -9.49 -5.94
CA VAL A 146 1.19 -8.50 -6.26
C VAL A 146 2.30 -8.43 -5.22
N PHE A 147 2.13 -9.11 -4.08
CA PHE A 147 3.06 -9.09 -2.96
C PHE A 147 4.16 -10.13 -3.13
N ALA A 148 5.36 -9.79 -2.66
CA ALA A 148 6.51 -10.66 -2.64
C ALA A 148 7.16 -10.68 -1.24
N PRO A 149 7.69 -11.81 -0.76
CA PRO A 149 8.28 -11.91 0.57
C PRO A 149 9.63 -11.17 0.71
N TYR A 150 10.27 -10.84 -0.41
CA TYR A 150 11.53 -10.09 -0.46
C TYR A 150 11.42 -8.99 -1.51
N VAL A 151 11.84 -7.79 -1.16
CA VAL A 151 11.80 -6.63 -2.07
C VAL A 151 13.13 -5.88 -2.00
N TYR A 152 13.68 -5.58 -3.18
CA TYR A 152 15.02 -5.01 -3.31
C TYR A 152 15.11 -3.56 -2.82
N ARG A 153 14.18 -2.71 -3.29
CA ARG A 153 14.13 -1.27 -2.99
C ARG A 153 12.72 -0.78 -2.80
N SER A 154 12.61 0.38 -2.15
CA SER A 154 11.33 1.07 -1.98
C SER A 154 10.75 1.48 -3.33
N TYR A 155 9.44 1.27 -3.51
CA TYR A 155 8.75 1.57 -4.74
C TYR A 155 7.31 2.02 -4.50
N TYR A 156 6.73 2.67 -5.50
CA TYR A 156 5.29 2.82 -5.66
C TYR A 156 4.83 2.04 -6.89
N ALA A 157 3.75 1.27 -6.76
CA ALA A 157 3.11 0.59 -7.87
C ALA A 157 2.53 1.61 -8.85
N ALA A 158 2.64 1.34 -10.15
CA ALA A 158 2.14 2.22 -11.18
C ALA A 158 1.52 1.43 -12.31
N VAL A 159 0.46 1.99 -12.88
CA VAL A 159 -0.17 1.50 -14.11
C VAL A 159 -0.11 2.58 -15.19
N TYR A 160 -0.20 2.15 -16.45
CA TYR A 160 -0.17 3.07 -17.58
C TYR A 160 -1.58 3.53 -17.94
N GLY A 161 -1.81 4.84 -18.00
CA GLY A 161 -3.08 5.45 -18.40
C GLY A 161 -3.01 6.11 -19.77
N ASP A 162 -3.91 5.71 -20.67
CA ASP A 162 -4.03 6.29 -22.01
C ASP A 162 -5.01 7.48 -22.07
N THR A 163 -5.94 7.55 -21.13
CA THR A 163 -6.97 8.59 -21.10
C THR A 163 -6.69 9.62 -20.01
N PRO A 164 -7.10 10.88 -20.18
CA PRO A 164 -6.97 11.89 -19.14
C PRO A 164 -7.70 11.50 -17.85
N ASN A 165 -6.99 11.66 -16.73
CA ASN A 165 -7.53 11.49 -15.38
C ASN A 165 -6.77 12.41 -14.40
N ASP A 166 -7.22 12.50 -13.15
CA ASP A 166 -6.64 13.36 -12.10
C ASP A 166 -5.67 12.60 -11.17
N GLU A 167 -5.09 11.50 -11.66
CA GLU A 167 -4.15 10.67 -10.91
C GLU A 167 -2.75 11.29 -10.79
N TYR A 168 -1.88 10.67 -10.00
CA TYR A 168 -0.51 11.11 -9.71
C TYR A 168 0.46 10.53 -10.74
N TYR A 169 0.72 11.26 -11.82
CA TYR A 169 1.60 10.85 -12.92
C TYR A 169 3.08 10.97 -12.55
N LEU A 170 3.85 9.95 -12.90
CA LEU A 170 5.24 9.77 -12.48
C LEU A 170 6.23 10.09 -13.58
N THR A 171 7.25 10.90 -13.28
CA THR A 171 8.47 11.00 -14.06
C THR A 171 9.59 10.25 -13.34
N VAL A 172 10.38 9.45 -14.07
CA VAL A 172 11.51 8.70 -13.52
C VAL A 172 12.81 9.04 -14.23
N ASN A 173 13.93 8.89 -13.52
CA ASN A 173 15.26 8.96 -14.12
C ASN A 173 15.65 7.63 -14.79
N GLY A 174 16.89 7.55 -15.33
CA GLY A 174 17.40 6.35 -16.01
C GLY A 174 17.50 5.09 -15.12
N ASP A 175 17.50 5.24 -13.80
CA ASP A 175 17.57 4.15 -12.82
C ASP A 175 16.19 3.73 -12.30
N GLY A 176 15.11 4.34 -12.83
CA GLY A 176 13.73 4.04 -12.40
C GLY A 176 13.28 4.80 -11.14
N ARG A 177 14.13 5.65 -10.54
CA ARG A 177 13.76 6.47 -9.41
C ARG A 177 12.76 7.55 -9.84
N ILE A 178 11.69 7.73 -9.06
CA ILE A 178 10.72 8.80 -9.24
C ILE A 178 11.40 10.12 -8.89
N THR A 179 11.37 11.07 -9.85
CA THR A 179 12.00 12.40 -9.75
C THR A 179 11.00 13.54 -9.78
N ASP A 180 9.79 13.28 -10.26
CA ASP A 180 8.70 14.25 -10.25
C ASP A 180 7.35 13.53 -10.24
N VAL A 181 6.34 14.17 -9.66
CA VAL A 181 4.96 13.71 -9.62
C VAL A 181 4.04 14.86 -9.98
N GLN A 182 3.25 14.70 -11.03
CA GLN A 182 2.27 15.68 -11.48
C GLN A 182 0.86 15.14 -11.26
N ILE A 183 -0.02 15.96 -10.68
CA ILE A 183 -1.44 15.64 -10.54
C ILE A 183 -2.16 15.94 -11.85
N GLY A 184 -2.85 14.94 -12.38
CA GLY A 184 -3.53 14.99 -13.66
C GLY A 184 -2.59 14.80 -14.85
N GLY A 185 -3.04 14.00 -15.82
CA GLY A 185 -2.27 13.70 -17.02
C GLY A 185 -2.98 12.74 -17.94
N ALA A 186 -2.27 12.31 -18.98
CA ALA A 186 -2.66 11.24 -19.91
C ALA A 186 -1.41 10.63 -20.55
N HIS A 187 -1.54 9.44 -21.13
CA HIS A 187 -0.44 8.75 -21.83
C HIS A 187 0.83 8.60 -21.00
N GLY A 188 0.69 8.14 -19.77
CA GLY A 188 1.80 8.00 -18.84
C GLY A 188 1.53 7.04 -17.68
N TRP A 189 2.57 6.79 -16.90
CA TRP A 189 2.49 5.96 -15.70
C TRP A 189 2.01 6.83 -14.53
N TYR A 190 1.02 6.35 -13.78
CA TYR A 190 0.51 7.02 -12.58
C TYR A 190 0.48 6.06 -11.38
N MET A 191 0.53 6.63 -10.18
CA MET A 191 0.46 5.89 -8.92
C MET A 191 -0.89 5.19 -8.78
N LEU A 192 -0.87 3.87 -8.64
CA LEU A 192 -2.05 3.07 -8.33
C LEU A 192 -1.62 1.78 -7.63
N GLY A 193 -2.19 1.51 -6.47
CA GLY A 193 -1.96 0.30 -5.71
C GLY A 193 -1.04 0.48 -4.50
N GLN A 194 -0.26 -0.54 -4.20
CA GLN A 194 0.59 -0.59 -3.03
C GLN A 194 1.92 0.15 -3.23
N ALA A 195 2.43 0.71 -2.13
CA ALA A 195 3.84 1.08 -2.03
C ALA A 195 4.59 0.07 -1.14
N TYR A 196 5.90 -0.01 -1.30
CA TYR A 196 6.79 -0.71 -0.39
C TYR A 196 7.86 0.24 0.13
N PHE A 197 8.04 0.24 1.43
CA PHE A 197 9.06 1.00 2.13
C PHE A 197 10.13 0.03 2.65
N SER A 198 11.38 0.18 2.22
CA SER A 198 12.51 -0.51 2.84
C SER A 198 12.77 0.07 4.23
N ARG A 199 13.46 -0.66 5.10
CA ARG A 199 13.84 -0.19 6.44
C ARG A 199 14.50 1.19 6.43
N ALA A 200 15.41 1.43 5.49
CA ALA A 200 16.08 2.72 5.37
C ALA A 200 15.10 3.84 5.01
N PHE A 201 14.20 3.58 4.05
CA PHE A 201 13.14 4.52 3.67
C PHE A 201 12.19 4.75 4.85
N SER A 202 11.70 3.70 5.48
CA SER A 202 10.79 3.74 6.64
C SER A 202 11.35 4.61 7.77
N THR A 203 12.63 4.40 8.11
CA THR A 203 13.31 5.16 9.17
C THR A 203 13.35 6.66 8.83
N HIS A 204 13.70 6.99 7.58
CA HIS A 204 13.80 8.38 7.14
C HIS A 204 12.41 9.04 7.02
N PHE A 205 11.47 8.35 6.39
CA PHE A 205 10.07 8.80 6.26
C PHE A 205 9.43 9.04 7.64
N ALA A 206 9.62 8.11 8.58
CA ALA A 206 9.07 8.24 9.93
C ALA A 206 9.64 9.45 10.68
N ALA A 207 10.94 9.72 10.53
CA ALA A 207 11.57 10.90 11.14
C ALA A 207 11.00 12.21 10.56
N LEU A 208 10.94 12.32 9.23
CA LEU A 208 10.40 13.51 8.55
C LEU A 208 8.91 13.71 8.87
N LEU A 209 8.10 12.64 8.79
CA LEU A 209 6.66 12.78 9.05
C LEU A 209 6.38 13.11 10.52
N ARG A 210 7.09 12.52 11.46
CA ARG A 210 6.92 12.84 12.90
C ARG A 210 7.20 14.31 13.17
N GLU A 211 8.33 14.83 12.69
CA GLU A 211 8.70 16.22 12.87
C GLU A 211 7.67 17.16 12.21
N ALA A 212 7.34 16.92 10.95
CA ALA A 212 6.40 17.76 10.21
C ALA A 212 4.98 17.72 10.79
N TYR A 213 4.50 16.56 11.22
CA TYR A 213 3.16 16.38 11.78
C TYR A 213 2.97 17.13 13.10
N GLU A 214 4.03 17.26 13.91
CA GLU A 214 4.03 17.99 15.18
C GLU A 214 4.17 19.50 14.97
N GLN A 215 4.96 19.94 14.00
CA GLN A 215 5.31 21.34 13.79
C GLN A 215 4.37 22.09 12.83
N ASP A 216 3.78 21.37 11.85
CA ASP A 216 2.93 21.98 10.80
C ASP A 216 1.57 21.29 10.72
N ALA A 217 0.53 21.94 11.26
CA ALA A 217 -0.83 21.42 11.20
C ALA A 217 -1.34 21.17 9.76
N SER A 218 -0.79 21.84 8.74
CA SER A 218 -1.20 21.63 7.35
C SER A 218 -0.84 20.23 6.83
N VAL A 219 0.18 19.59 7.39
CA VAL A 219 0.61 18.22 7.04
C VAL A 219 -0.50 17.20 7.30
N ARG A 220 -1.31 17.43 8.33
CA ARG A 220 -2.42 16.53 8.70
C ARG A 220 -3.51 16.44 7.63
N GLY A 221 -3.64 17.48 6.81
CA GLY A 221 -4.59 17.52 5.70
C GLY A 221 -4.07 16.88 4.41
N LEU A 222 -2.80 16.47 4.35
CA LEU A 222 -2.21 15.90 3.15
C LEU A 222 -2.51 14.42 3.00
N LEU A 223 -2.56 13.97 1.75
CA LEU A 223 -2.26 12.58 1.42
C LEU A 223 -0.78 12.31 1.67
N TRP A 224 -0.41 11.08 2.05
CA TRP A 224 1.00 10.75 2.27
C TRP A 224 1.83 10.85 0.98
N GLU A 225 1.21 10.67 -0.18
CA GLU A 225 1.78 10.91 -1.50
C GLU A 225 2.17 12.38 -1.67
N GLN A 226 1.31 13.30 -1.23
CA GLN A 226 1.60 14.74 -1.25
C GLN A 226 2.73 15.11 -0.26
N PHE A 227 2.79 14.42 0.88
CA PHE A 227 3.92 14.57 1.79
C PHE A 227 5.20 14.03 1.16
N TYR A 228 5.17 12.86 0.51
CA TYR A 228 6.29 12.35 -0.27
C TYR A 228 6.75 13.32 -1.35
N MET A 229 5.84 13.93 -2.12
CA MET A 229 6.17 14.92 -3.16
C MET A 229 6.95 16.10 -2.60
N ARG A 230 6.66 16.56 -1.37
CA ARG A 230 7.42 17.64 -0.71
C ARG A 230 8.85 17.24 -0.34
N HIS A 231 9.11 15.95 -0.20
CA HIS A 231 10.38 15.36 0.23
C HIS A 231 11.00 14.45 -0.83
N ILE A 232 10.64 14.60 -2.09
CA ILE A 232 11.01 13.68 -3.19
C ILE A 232 12.53 13.57 -3.39
N GLU A 233 13.27 14.64 -3.08
CA GLU A 233 14.73 14.64 -3.14
C GLU A 233 15.38 13.80 -2.03
N GLU A 234 14.72 13.70 -0.88
CA GLU A 234 15.21 13.00 0.30
C GLU A 234 14.72 11.55 0.35
N LEU A 235 13.50 11.31 -0.13
CA LEU A 235 12.81 10.01 -0.12
C LEU A 235 12.87 9.35 -1.50
N ALA A 236 13.63 8.28 -1.64
CA ALA A 236 13.80 7.61 -2.93
C ALA A 236 12.80 6.45 -3.10
N LEU A 237 11.78 6.63 -3.95
CA LEU A 237 10.93 5.56 -4.45
C LEU A 237 11.26 5.26 -5.91
N GLU A 238 11.22 3.97 -6.28
CA GLU A 238 11.26 3.53 -7.68
C GLU A 238 9.82 3.35 -8.19
N ARG A 239 9.60 3.54 -9.49
CA ARG A 239 8.36 3.14 -10.15
C ARG A 239 8.38 1.64 -10.37
N ARG A 240 7.36 0.92 -9.89
CA ARG A 240 7.14 -0.49 -10.20
C ARG A 240 5.92 -0.63 -11.09
N GLU A 241 6.15 -1.01 -12.34
CA GLU A 241 5.13 -1.11 -13.36
C GLU A 241 4.30 -2.39 -13.20
N PHE A 242 2.98 -2.25 -13.31
CA PHE A 242 2.03 -3.34 -13.37
C PHE A 242 1.21 -3.24 -14.66
N PRO A 243 0.86 -4.38 -15.28
CA PRO A 243 -0.04 -4.41 -16.41
C PRO A 243 -1.41 -3.82 -16.07
N ASP A 244 -2.07 -3.27 -17.07
CA ASP A 244 -3.48 -2.85 -16.94
C ASP A 244 -4.36 -4.05 -16.51
N GLY A 245 -5.38 -3.77 -15.69
CA GLY A 245 -6.30 -4.77 -15.19
C GLY A 245 -5.78 -5.65 -14.06
N ILE A 246 -4.57 -5.40 -13.51
CA ILE A 246 -4.07 -6.11 -12.32
C ILE A 246 -4.47 -5.40 -11.03
N ILE A 247 -4.48 -4.06 -11.03
CA ILE A 247 -4.78 -3.24 -9.85
C ILE A 247 -6.02 -2.40 -10.16
N TYR A 248 -7.00 -2.45 -9.27
CA TYR A 248 -8.18 -1.59 -9.26
C TYR A 248 -8.25 -0.82 -7.96
N GLU A 249 -8.79 0.39 -8.02
CA GLU A 249 -9.14 1.20 -6.87
C GLU A 249 -10.62 1.56 -6.98
N PHE A 250 -11.37 1.42 -5.89
CA PHE A 250 -12.82 1.62 -5.89
C PHE A 250 -13.19 2.91 -5.19
N ASP A 251 -13.13 4.01 -5.88
CA ASP A 251 -13.50 5.32 -5.36
C ASP A 251 -14.97 5.67 -5.55
N THR A 252 -15.58 5.14 -6.62
CA THR A 252 -16.97 5.37 -6.97
C THR A 252 -17.69 4.04 -7.24
N LEU A 253 -19.03 4.09 -7.26
CA LEU A 253 -19.82 2.92 -7.67
C LEU A 253 -19.51 2.48 -9.12
N ALA A 254 -19.18 3.42 -10.00
CA ALA A 254 -18.81 3.10 -11.37
C ALA A 254 -17.51 2.26 -11.43
N ASP A 255 -16.54 2.53 -10.56
CA ASP A 255 -15.30 1.75 -10.49
C ASP A 255 -15.59 0.31 -10.03
N ILE A 256 -16.46 0.14 -9.04
CA ILE A 256 -16.89 -1.19 -8.60
C ILE A 256 -17.61 -1.92 -9.73
N GLN A 257 -18.58 -1.26 -10.39
CA GLN A 257 -19.37 -1.87 -11.46
C GLN A 257 -18.57 -2.17 -12.72
N ALA A 258 -17.47 -1.47 -12.96
CA ALA A 258 -16.55 -1.79 -14.06
C ALA A 258 -15.90 -3.18 -13.87
N LEU A 259 -15.69 -3.62 -12.62
CA LEU A 259 -15.14 -4.94 -12.30
C LEU A 259 -16.21 -5.97 -11.92
N ASP A 260 -17.30 -5.54 -11.28
CA ASP A 260 -18.39 -6.36 -10.75
C ASP A 260 -19.74 -5.73 -11.14
N ALA A 261 -20.18 -6.01 -12.38
CA ALA A 261 -21.40 -5.43 -12.94
C ALA A 261 -22.68 -5.75 -12.13
N ASP A 262 -22.65 -6.86 -11.39
CA ASP A 262 -23.77 -7.35 -10.57
C ASP A 262 -23.61 -6.96 -9.09
N PHE A 263 -22.74 -6.01 -8.76
CA PHE A 263 -22.51 -5.56 -7.37
C PHE A 263 -23.83 -5.23 -6.67
N PRO A 264 -24.13 -5.86 -5.52
CA PRO A 264 -25.47 -5.81 -4.90
C PRO A 264 -25.65 -4.52 -4.09
N VAL A 265 -25.80 -3.39 -4.76
CA VAL A 265 -25.96 -2.05 -4.14
C VAL A 265 -27.05 -2.04 -3.07
N GLN A 266 -28.18 -2.76 -3.30
CA GLN A 266 -29.30 -2.77 -2.38
C GLN A 266 -29.01 -3.40 -1.02
N ASP A 267 -28.00 -4.26 -0.93
CA ASP A 267 -27.60 -4.91 0.33
C ASP A 267 -26.93 -3.92 1.29
N TYR A 268 -26.50 -2.75 0.78
CA TYR A 268 -25.76 -1.74 1.53
C TYR A 268 -26.57 -0.48 1.86
N ILE A 269 -27.71 -0.27 1.21
CA ILE A 269 -28.50 0.99 1.34
C ILE A 269 -29.83 0.81 2.05
N ASN A 270 -30.14 -0.39 2.58
CA ASN A 270 -31.36 -0.71 3.31
C ASN A 270 -31.18 -0.78 4.81
#